data_8575c6f43aeed16d3c1ba3ecd7ff8652
#
_entry.id   8575c6f43aeed16d3c1ba3ecd7ff8652
#
_cell.length_a   1.000
_cell.length_b   1.000
_cell.length_c   1.000
_cell.angle_alpha   90.00
_cell.angle_beta   90.00
_cell.angle_gamma   90.00
#
_symmetry.space_group_name_H-M   'P 1'
#
loop_
_entity.id
_entity.type
_entity.pdbx_description
1 polymer ?
#
loop_
_entity_poly.entity_id
_entity_poly.type
_entity_poly.pdbx_seq_one_letter_code
_entity_poly.pdbx_strand_id
1 'polypeptide(L)'
;MKVGSAPAWAVALAISVCQEAGVDPPAVLRWRRARRELSTGLTRRAAASIAVTAGRDSDDARHTLLHELAHWLAPESGKRHGRRRHAVHHGREFYAVALDLFTRFDPDPVVALRLEAMRYPSALRHAQALSVPGVEALLHERRMAAAARLRRATWRVLIPEHRVALARDGRWYVCATCGRRLVGRSLLRAARRGSRDRHTLWTREPAEAAG
;
A
#
# COMPACT_ATOMS: atom_id res chain seq x y z
N MET A 1 23.72 12.87 17.70
CA MET A 1 22.24 12.76 17.60
C MET A 1 21.61 13.05 18.94
N LYS A 2 20.70 14.03 19.06
CA LYS A 2 19.89 14.22 20.28
C LYS A 2 18.74 13.20 20.25
N VAL A 3 18.74 12.32 21.25
CA VAL A 3 17.77 11.21 21.36
C VAL A 3 16.76 11.63 22.44
N GLY A 4 15.59 12.10 22.01
CA GLY A 4 14.44 12.12 22.93
C GLY A 4 14.03 10.66 23.16
N SER A 5 13.44 10.24 24.20
CA SER A 5 12.90 8.92 24.60
C SER A 5 12.88 7.75 23.56
N ALA A 6 13.70 7.80 22.50
CA ALA A 6 13.77 6.76 21.48
C ALA A 6 14.40 5.49 22.07
N PRO A 7 13.85 4.30 21.78
CA PRO A 7 14.42 3.05 22.26
C PRO A 7 15.81 2.79 21.64
N ALA A 8 16.70 2.12 22.38
CA ALA A 8 18.07 1.88 21.95
C ALA A 8 18.17 1.22 20.56
N TRP A 9 17.29 0.27 20.26
CA TRP A 9 17.26 -0.39 18.97
C TRP A 9 16.96 0.58 17.81
N ALA A 10 16.09 1.58 18.01
CA ALA A 10 15.75 2.55 16.97
C ALA A 10 16.92 3.50 16.68
N VAL A 11 17.67 3.85 17.72
CA VAL A 11 18.89 4.66 17.58
C VAL A 11 19.97 3.89 16.84
N ALA A 12 20.22 2.63 17.27
CA ALA A 12 21.19 1.75 16.64
C ALA A 12 20.85 1.52 15.15
N LEU A 13 19.58 1.24 14.84
CA LEU A 13 19.11 1.05 13.47
C LEU A 13 19.36 2.31 12.61
N ALA A 14 19.01 3.49 13.11
CA ALA A 14 19.21 4.74 12.36
C ALA A 14 20.70 5.00 12.10
N ILE A 15 21.56 4.73 13.06
CA ILE A 15 23.01 4.86 12.91
C ILE A 15 23.54 3.86 11.87
N SER A 16 23.19 2.58 12.00
CA SER A 16 23.64 1.51 11.10
C SER A 16 23.24 1.80 9.64
N VAL A 17 21.97 2.14 9.40
CA VAL A 17 21.45 2.47 8.07
C VAL A 17 22.21 3.65 7.45
N CYS A 18 22.46 4.70 8.23
CA CYS A 18 23.16 5.89 7.73
C CYS A 18 24.66 5.63 7.50
N GLN A 19 25.31 4.86 8.36
CA GLN A 19 26.70 4.46 8.19
C GLN A 19 26.91 3.64 6.92
N GLU A 20 26.03 2.66 6.67
CA GLU A 20 26.13 1.86 5.45
C GLU A 20 25.86 2.67 4.18
N ALA A 21 25.03 3.71 4.28
CA ALA A 21 24.77 4.61 3.17
C ALA A 21 25.85 5.71 3.01
N GLY A 22 26.83 5.80 3.90
CA GLY A 22 27.87 6.83 3.88
C GLY A 22 27.35 8.24 4.14
N VAL A 23 26.25 8.39 4.89
CA VAL A 23 25.64 9.69 5.22
C VAL A 23 25.56 9.88 6.74
N ASP A 24 25.55 11.14 7.18
CA ASP A 24 25.35 11.44 8.58
C ASP A 24 23.92 11.10 9.04
N PRO A 25 23.76 10.51 10.24
CA PRO A 25 22.44 10.26 10.79
C PRO A 25 21.72 11.60 11.12
N PRO A 26 20.37 11.58 11.20
CA PRO A 26 19.64 12.76 11.59
C PRO A 26 20.11 13.28 12.95
N ALA A 27 20.28 14.60 13.07
CA ALA A 27 20.77 15.21 14.32
C ALA A 27 19.80 14.96 15.50
N VAL A 28 18.51 14.76 15.19
CA VAL A 28 17.46 14.54 16.20
C VAL A 28 16.56 13.38 15.77
N LEU A 29 16.47 12.34 16.60
CA LEU A 29 15.46 11.29 16.52
C LEU A 29 14.45 11.49 17.65
N ARG A 30 13.24 11.92 17.32
CA ARG A 30 12.13 12.10 18.26
C ARG A 30 11.27 10.85 18.27
N TRP A 31 10.95 10.36 19.47
CA TRP A 31 10.12 9.18 19.63
C TRP A 31 9.05 9.43 20.69
N ARG A 32 7.81 9.05 20.39
CA ARG A 32 6.72 9.04 21.37
C ARG A 32 5.82 7.84 21.12
N ARG A 33 5.19 7.33 22.15
CA ARG A 33 4.19 6.27 22.06
C ARG A 33 2.78 6.87 21.95
N ALA A 34 1.92 6.19 21.20
CA ALA A 34 0.50 6.52 21.09
C ALA A 34 -0.37 5.29 21.35
N ARG A 35 -1.61 5.51 21.79
CA ARG A 35 -2.58 4.42 22.05
C ARG A 35 -3.25 3.87 20.80
N ARG A 36 -2.77 4.19 19.62
CA ARG A 36 -3.30 3.72 18.34
C ARG A 36 -2.57 2.47 17.87
N GLU A 37 -3.19 1.72 16.94
CA GLU A 37 -2.60 0.51 16.35
C GLU A 37 -1.36 0.85 15.51
N LEU A 38 -1.51 1.76 14.55
CA LEU A 38 -0.48 2.07 13.57
C LEU A 38 0.40 3.24 13.99
N SER A 39 1.69 3.13 13.70
CA SER A 39 2.68 4.18 13.86
C SER A 39 2.56 5.23 12.75
N THR A 40 3.14 6.41 12.98
CA THR A 40 3.33 7.43 11.94
C THR A 40 4.69 8.07 12.10
N GLY A 41 5.27 8.51 10.99
CA GLY A 41 6.55 9.16 10.95
C GLY A 41 6.52 10.52 10.24
N LEU A 42 7.59 11.26 10.38
CA LEU A 42 7.83 12.51 9.68
C LEU A 42 9.32 12.81 9.62
N THR A 43 9.86 12.88 8.41
CA THR A 43 11.22 13.33 8.13
C THR A 43 11.26 14.78 7.74
N ARG A 44 12.12 15.56 8.39
CA ARG A 44 12.38 16.97 8.10
C ARG A 44 13.87 17.17 7.85
N ARG A 45 14.30 17.09 6.60
CA ARG A 45 15.71 17.24 6.22
C ARG A 45 16.30 18.58 6.61
N ALA A 46 15.60 19.68 6.35
CA ALA A 46 16.04 21.02 6.70
C ALA A 46 16.27 21.20 8.23
N ALA A 47 15.55 20.44 9.04
CA ALA A 47 15.72 20.43 10.50
C ALA A 47 16.60 19.29 11.00
N ALA A 48 17.23 18.53 10.09
CA ALA A 48 18.01 17.32 10.37
C ALA A 48 17.33 16.40 11.39
N SER A 49 16.02 16.13 11.22
CA SER A 49 15.25 15.40 12.21
C SER A 49 14.29 14.38 11.61
N ILE A 50 14.16 13.26 12.31
CA ILE A 50 13.11 12.26 12.11
C ILE A 50 12.27 12.18 13.38
N ALA A 51 10.96 12.14 13.22
CA ALA A 51 10.00 11.94 14.32
C ALA A 51 9.15 10.70 14.06
N VAL A 52 9.10 9.78 15.03
CA VAL A 52 8.24 8.60 15.00
C VAL A 52 7.25 8.67 16.16
N THR A 53 5.98 8.49 15.85
CA THR A 53 4.94 8.25 16.83
C THR A 53 4.55 6.77 16.75
N ALA A 54 5.15 5.96 17.61
CA ALA A 54 4.97 4.52 17.65
C ALA A 54 3.56 4.14 18.10
N GLY A 55 2.91 3.26 17.36
CA GLY A 55 1.70 2.56 17.75
C GLY A 55 1.98 1.44 18.77
N ARG A 56 1.02 0.52 18.91
CA ARG A 56 1.17 -0.64 19.81
C ARG A 56 2.03 -1.74 19.20
N ASP A 57 1.99 -1.86 17.89
CA ASP A 57 2.74 -2.85 17.13
C ASP A 57 4.21 -2.39 16.95
N SER A 58 5.14 -3.23 17.41
CA SER A 58 6.58 -2.97 17.32
C SER A 58 7.10 -3.08 15.87
N ASP A 59 6.57 -4.02 15.09
CA ASP A 59 6.99 -4.25 13.71
C ASP A 59 6.55 -3.08 12.85
N ASP A 60 5.35 -2.56 13.08
CA ASP A 60 4.85 -1.36 12.44
C ASP A 60 5.67 -0.10 12.83
N ALA A 61 6.15 -0.03 14.07
CA ALA A 61 7.01 1.07 14.50
C ALA A 61 8.41 1.00 13.84
N ARG A 62 8.97 -0.22 13.69
CA ARG A 62 10.22 -0.46 12.98
C ARG A 62 10.10 -0.14 11.51
N HIS A 63 9.08 -0.65 10.85
CA HIS A 63 8.76 -0.32 9.46
C HIS A 63 8.63 1.19 9.26
N THR A 64 7.91 1.89 10.16
CA THR A 64 7.76 3.35 10.09
C THR A 64 9.10 4.07 10.18
N LEU A 65 10.01 3.63 11.05
CA LEU A 65 11.36 4.21 11.13
C LEU A 65 12.15 3.99 9.84
N LEU A 66 12.13 2.78 9.27
CA LEU A 66 12.79 2.49 7.99
C LEU A 66 12.21 3.32 6.83
N HIS A 67 10.90 3.53 6.80
CA HIS A 67 10.23 4.40 5.84
C HIS A 67 10.74 5.85 5.96
N GLU A 68 10.85 6.38 7.16
CA GLU A 68 11.37 7.74 7.39
C GLU A 68 12.87 7.85 7.08
N LEU A 69 13.66 6.81 7.34
CA LEU A 69 15.04 6.72 6.91
C LEU A 69 15.18 6.68 5.39
N ALA A 70 14.24 6.02 4.69
CA ALA A 70 14.21 6.09 3.25
C ALA A 70 13.96 7.52 2.73
N HIS A 71 13.11 8.30 3.39
CA HIS A 71 12.98 9.73 3.09
C HIS A 71 14.25 10.52 3.41
N TRP A 72 15.01 10.09 4.42
CA TRP A 72 16.29 10.71 4.77
C TRP A 72 17.36 10.47 3.71
N LEU A 73 17.41 9.27 3.15
CA LEU A 73 18.44 8.85 2.19
C LEU A 73 18.07 9.11 0.73
N ALA A 74 16.81 8.97 0.36
CA ALA A 74 16.39 9.10 -1.03
C ALA A 74 16.67 10.52 -1.55
N PRO A 75 17.16 10.68 -2.78
CA PRO A 75 17.35 11.99 -3.38
C PRO A 75 16.01 12.73 -3.47
N GLU A 76 16.04 14.06 -3.32
CA GLU A 76 14.84 14.87 -3.51
C GLU A 76 14.41 14.85 -4.98
N SER A 77 13.52 13.96 -5.33
CA SER A 77 12.95 13.88 -6.67
C SER A 77 11.89 14.96 -6.87
N GLY A 78 12.32 16.13 -7.30
CA GLY A 78 11.42 17.21 -7.67
C GLY A 78 11.00 17.11 -9.14
N LYS A 79 9.83 16.59 -9.48
CA LYS A 79 9.24 16.86 -10.79
C LYS A 79 8.76 18.31 -10.82
N ARG A 80 9.33 19.11 -11.73
CA ARG A 80 8.79 20.44 -12.02
C ARG A 80 7.50 20.28 -12.81
N HIS A 81 6.36 20.53 -12.16
CA HIS A 81 5.10 20.75 -12.85
C HIS A 81 4.74 22.22 -12.68
N GLY A 82 4.94 22.99 -13.73
CA GLY A 82 4.69 24.43 -13.71
C GLY A 82 5.58 25.19 -12.70
N ARG A 83 5.03 26.24 -12.08
CA ARG A 83 5.74 27.09 -11.09
C ARG A 83 5.85 26.45 -9.68
N ARG A 84 5.21 25.33 -9.41
CA ARG A 84 5.27 24.62 -8.12
C ARG A 84 6.04 23.33 -8.26
N ARG A 85 7.10 23.17 -7.46
CA ARG A 85 7.77 21.87 -7.27
C ARG A 85 6.87 21.02 -6.36
N HIS A 86 6.14 20.09 -6.91
CA HIS A 86 5.55 19.03 -6.12
C HIS A 86 6.59 17.92 -5.99
N ALA A 87 7.16 17.78 -4.81
CA ALA A 87 7.98 16.62 -4.48
C ALA A 87 7.10 15.37 -4.60
N VAL A 88 7.50 14.42 -5.44
CA VAL A 88 6.86 13.10 -5.48
C VAL A 88 7.42 12.32 -4.29
N HIS A 89 6.80 12.47 -3.12
CA HIS A 89 7.27 11.89 -1.87
C HIS A 89 7.48 10.37 -1.92
N HIS A 90 6.74 9.64 -2.76
CA HIS A 90 6.81 8.18 -2.89
C HIS A 90 6.94 7.79 -4.37
N GLY A 91 8.00 8.30 -5.03
CA GLY A 91 8.36 7.98 -6.41
C GLY A 91 9.29 6.77 -6.52
N ARG A 92 9.77 6.50 -7.75
CA ARG A 92 10.67 5.39 -8.05
C ARG A 92 11.94 5.42 -7.20
N GLU A 93 12.56 6.58 -7.04
CA GLU A 93 13.81 6.77 -6.30
C GLU A 93 13.61 6.51 -4.81
N PHE A 94 12.51 7.01 -4.24
CA PHE A 94 12.13 6.69 -2.87
C PHE A 94 11.97 5.17 -2.67
N TYR A 95 11.20 4.51 -3.55
CA TYR A 95 10.95 3.06 -3.38
C TYR A 95 12.19 2.22 -3.67
N ALA A 96 13.14 2.66 -4.47
CA ALA A 96 14.41 1.96 -4.62
C ALA A 96 15.16 1.91 -3.27
N VAL A 97 15.19 3.03 -2.55
CA VAL A 97 15.81 3.09 -1.22
C VAL A 97 14.97 2.35 -0.17
N ALA A 98 13.67 2.63 -0.10
CA ALA A 98 12.81 2.04 0.94
C ALA A 98 12.78 0.51 0.88
N LEU A 99 12.66 -0.06 -0.31
CA LEU A 99 12.60 -1.51 -0.49
C LEU A 99 13.96 -2.19 -0.22
N ASP A 100 15.06 -1.52 -0.53
CA ASP A 100 16.39 -1.97 -0.12
C ASP A 100 16.51 -1.99 1.41
N LEU A 101 16.12 -0.91 2.08
CA LEU A 101 16.13 -0.85 3.54
C LEU A 101 15.24 -1.91 4.18
N PHE A 102 14.04 -2.15 3.67
CA PHE A 102 13.16 -3.21 4.19
C PHE A 102 13.81 -4.59 4.01
N THR A 103 14.45 -4.84 2.87
CA THR A 103 15.10 -6.13 2.59
C THR A 103 16.30 -6.39 3.50
N ARG A 104 17.07 -5.35 3.84
CA ARG A 104 18.34 -5.50 4.57
C ARG A 104 18.21 -5.35 6.08
N PHE A 105 17.28 -4.51 6.53
CA PHE A 105 17.21 -4.11 7.93
C PHE A 105 15.91 -4.51 8.64
N ASP A 106 14.91 -5.03 7.93
CA ASP A 106 13.74 -5.60 8.58
C ASP A 106 13.91 -7.11 8.78
N PRO A 107 13.56 -7.64 9.96
CA PRO A 107 13.61 -9.09 10.19
C PRO A 107 12.71 -9.88 9.26
N ASP A 108 11.58 -9.29 8.83
CA ASP A 108 10.66 -9.86 7.86
C ASP A 108 10.34 -8.84 6.74
N PRO A 109 11.14 -8.86 5.65
CA PRO A 109 10.93 -7.95 4.52
C PRO A 109 9.55 -8.06 3.88
N VAL A 110 8.91 -9.24 3.94
CA VAL A 110 7.57 -9.44 3.37
C VAL A 110 6.52 -8.74 4.23
N VAL A 111 6.64 -8.81 5.55
CA VAL A 111 5.79 -8.06 6.48
C VAL A 111 6.00 -6.56 6.29
N ALA A 112 7.24 -6.09 6.20
CA ALA A 112 7.54 -4.69 5.94
C ALA A 112 6.90 -4.20 4.62
N LEU A 113 7.04 -4.97 3.54
CA LEU A 113 6.39 -4.65 2.25
C LEU A 113 4.86 -4.67 2.35
N ARG A 114 4.28 -5.58 3.15
CA ARG A 114 2.83 -5.63 3.39
C ARG A 114 2.35 -4.38 4.12
N LEU A 115 3.03 -3.94 5.17
CA LEU A 115 2.74 -2.72 5.92
C LEU A 115 2.82 -1.49 5.03
N GLU A 116 3.87 -1.40 4.20
CA GLU A 116 4.02 -0.33 3.22
C GLU A 116 2.87 -0.31 2.20
N ALA A 117 2.51 -1.48 1.66
CA ALA A 117 1.43 -1.61 0.67
C ALA A 117 0.03 -1.33 1.23
N MET A 118 -0.18 -1.51 2.52
CA MET A 118 -1.41 -1.10 3.20
C MET A 118 -1.57 0.42 3.22
N ARG A 119 -0.49 1.15 3.44
CA ARG A 119 -0.46 2.62 3.47
C ARG A 119 -0.39 3.20 2.06
N TYR A 120 0.49 2.66 1.25
CA TYR A 120 0.82 3.13 -0.11
C TYR A 120 0.68 2.01 -1.13
N PRO A 121 -0.50 1.82 -1.70
CA PRO A 121 -0.75 0.73 -2.66
C PRO A 121 0.16 0.69 -3.88
N SER A 122 0.84 1.79 -4.20
CA SER A 122 1.82 1.87 -5.28
C SER A 122 3.11 1.11 -4.98
N ALA A 123 3.43 0.86 -3.70
CA ALA A 123 4.63 0.15 -3.27
C ALA A 123 4.79 -1.21 -3.98
N LEU A 124 3.70 -1.99 -4.10
CA LEU A 124 3.75 -3.30 -4.77
C LEU A 124 4.16 -3.22 -6.24
N ARG A 125 3.80 -2.15 -6.95
CA ARG A 125 4.23 -1.97 -8.36
C ARG A 125 5.73 -1.69 -8.45
N HIS A 126 6.25 -0.90 -7.52
CA HIS A 126 7.68 -0.62 -7.45
C HIS A 126 8.46 -1.86 -7.00
N ALA A 127 7.95 -2.59 -6.00
CA ALA A 127 8.53 -3.84 -5.55
C ALA A 127 8.57 -4.90 -6.69
N GLN A 128 7.51 -5.00 -7.48
CA GLN A 128 7.46 -5.89 -8.64
C GLN A 128 8.50 -5.49 -9.70
N ALA A 129 8.62 -4.19 -10.00
CA ALA A 129 9.60 -3.70 -10.96
C ALA A 129 11.06 -3.91 -10.51
N LEU A 130 11.30 -4.03 -9.21
CA LEU A 130 12.60 -4.30 -8.60
C LEU A 130 12.79 -5.77 -8.21
N SER A 131 11.83 -6.64 -8.56
CA SER A 131 11.86 -8.08 -8.27
C SER A 131 12.08 -8.41 -6.78
N VAL A 132 11.47 -7.61 -5.90
CA VAL A 132 11.59 -7.82 -4.44
C VAL A 132 11.00 -9.17 -4.04
N PRO A 133 11.70 -9.99 -3.24
CA PRO A 133 11.21 -11.29 -2.79
C PRO A 133 9.83 -11.21 -2.12
N GLY A 134 8.95 -12.17 -2.42
CA GLY A 134 7.60 -12.24 -1.83
C GLY A 134 6.54 -11.32 -2.46
N VAL A 135 6.92 -10.40 -3.35
CA VAL A 135 5.98 -9.44 -3.96
C VAL A 135 4.84 -10.12 -4.74
N GLU A 136 5.13 -11.21 -5.45
CA GLU A 136 4.11 -11.92 -6.23
C GLU A 136 3.04 -12.57 -5.34
N ALA A 137 3.42 -13.10 -4.18
CA ALA A 137 2.48 -13.63 -3.19
C ALA A 137 1.56 -12.52 -2.68
N LEU A 138 2.09 -11.35 -2.32
CA LEU A 138 1.31 -10.19 -1.87
C LEU A 138 0.38 -9.65 -2.96
N LEU A 139 0.83 -9.63 -4.22
CA LEU A 139 0.00 -9.26 -5.36
C LEU A 139 -1.13 -10.27 -5.58
N HIS A 140 -0.86 -11.56 -5.41
CA HIS A 140 -1.87 -12.61 -5.48
C HIS A 140 -2.90 -12.47 -4.36
N GLU A 141 -2.46 -12.36 -3.10
CA GLU A 141 -3.35 -12.11 -1.94
C GLU A 141 -4.26 -10.91 -2.19
N ARG A 142 -3.70 -9.81 -2.69
CA ARG A 142 -4.46 -8.59 -2.98
C ARG A 142 -5.49 -8.79 -4.09
N ARG A 143 -5.14 -9.56 -5.14
CA ARG A 143 -6.08 -9.93 -6.21
C ARG A 143 -7.22 -10.77 -5.66
N MET A 144 -6.92 -11.77 -4.82
CA MET A 144 -7.91 -12.63 -4.18
C MET A 144 -8.83 -11.85 -3.24
N ALA A 145 -8.27 -10.96 -2.42
CA ALA A 145 -9.05 -10.09 -1.54
C ALA A 145 -9.96 -9.12 -2.32
N ALA A 146 -9.48 -8.57 -3.42
CA ALA A 146 -10.29 -7.72 -4.30
C ALA A 146 -11.43 -8.51 -4.95
N ALA A 147 -11.17 -9.72 -5.42
CA ALA A 147 -12.19 -10.62 -5.97
C ALA A 147 -13.23 -11.02 -4.92
N ALA A 148 -12.80 -11.29 -3.68
CA ALA A 148 -13.71 -11.60 -2.57
C ALA A 148 -14.59 -10.42 -2.16
N ARG A 149 -14.02 -9.19 -2.14
CA ARG A 149 -14.80 -7.96 -1.90
C ARG A 149 -15.83 -7.73 -3.00
N LEU A 150 -15.44 -7.96 -4.24
CA LEU A 150 -16.31 -7.82 -5.39
C LEU A 150 -17.46 -8.83 -5.33
N ARG A 151 -17.16 -10.10 -5.01
CA ARG A 151 -18.17 -11.13 -4.77
C ARG A 151 -19.17 -10.74 -3.70
N ARG A 152 -18.72 -10.16 -2.58
CA ARG A 152 -19.60 -9.68 -1.50
C ARG A 152 -20.43 -8.46 -1.90
N ALA A 153 -19.86 -7.53 -2.67
CA ALA A 153 -20.57 -6.33 -3.10
C ALA A 153 -21.70 -6.62 -4.10
N THR A 154 -21.54 -7.67 -4.92
CA THR A 154 -22.55 -8.04 -5.93
C THR A 154 -23.81 -8.71 -5.37
N TRP A 155 -23.80 -9.12 -4.08
CA TRP A 155 -24.96 -9.76 -3.44
C TRP A 155 -26.15 -8.85 -3.15
N ARG A 156 -26.04 -7.54 -3.33
CA ARG A 156 -27.06 -6.58 -2.88
C ARG A 156 -27.78 -5.85 -4.00
N VAL A 157 -27.55 -6.22 -5.25
CA VAL A 157 -28.09 -5.46 -6.37
C VAL A 157 -28.90 -6.37 -7.25
N LEU A 158 -30.19 -6.13 -7.29
CA LEU A 158 -31.18 -6.96 -7.95
C LEU A 158 -31.83 -6.21 -9.09
N ILE A 159 -31.64 -6.66 -10.34
CA ILE A 159 -32.69 -6.56 -11.32
C ILE A 159 -33.10 -7.94 -11.79
N PRO A 160 -34.43 -8.20 -11.85
CA PRO A 160 -34.96 -9.51 -12.22
C PRO A 160 -34.59 -9.96 -13.64
N GLU A 161 -34.26 -9.03 -14.52
CA GLU A 161 -34.16 -9.28 -15.98
C GLU A 161 -32.74 -9.58 -16.47
N HIS A 162 -31.71 -9.31 -15.67
CA HIS A 162 -30.33 -9.55 -16.07
C HIS A 162 -29.56 -10.35 -15.03
N ARG A 163 -29.07 -11.50 -15.42
CA ARG A 163 -28.29 -12.40 -14.57
C ARG A 163 -26.80 -12.23 -14.84
N VAL A 164 -25.98 -12.13 -13.78
CA VAL A 164 -24.54 -11.99 -13.89
C VAL A 164 -23.86 -13.23 -13.38
N ALA A 165 -23.03 -13.81 -14.20
CA ALA A 165 -22.11 -14.87 -13.83
C ALA A 165 -20.68 -14.35 -13.80
N LEU A 166 -19.84 -14.90 -12.93
CA LEU A 166 -18.40 -14.71 -12.99
C LEU A 166 -17.88 -15.54 -14.16
N ALA A 167 -17.13 -14.93 -15.08
CA ALA A 167 -16.49 -15.64 -16.17
C ALA A 167 -15.50 -16.69 -15.61
N ARG A 168 -15.26 -17.78 -16.34
CA ARG A 168 -14.39 -18.92 -15.91
C ARG A 168 -12.98 -18.48 -15.49
N ASP A 169 -12.47 -17.39 -16.06
CA ASP A 169 -11.16 -16.81 -15.71
C ASP A 169 -11.15 -16.01 -14.40
N GLY A 170 -12.30 -15.87 -13.72
CA GLY A 170 -12.45 -15.14 -12.48
C GLY A 170 -12.20 -13.63 -12.56
N ARG A 171 -11.92 -13.09 -13.76
CA ARG A 171 -11.53 -11.69 -13.96
C ARG A 171 -12.70 -10.78 -14.34
N TRP A 172 -13.74 -11.34 -14.94
CA TRP A 172 -14.83 -10.58 -15.54
C TRP A 172 -16.18 -11.08 -15.05
N TYR A 173 -17.12 -10.17 -15.01
CA TYR A 173 -18.53 -10.53 -14.89
C TYR A 173 -19.16 -10.45 -16.28
N VAL A 174 -19.97 -11.46 -16.62
CA VAL A 174 -20.67 -11.55 -17.89
C VAL A 174 -22.17 -11.55 -17.63
N CYS A 175 -22.91 -10.73 -18.34
CA CYS A 175 -24.36 -10.83 -18.32
C CYS A 175 -24.80 -12.07 -19.10
N ALA A 176 -25.41 -13.05 -18.43
CA ALA A 176 -25.94 -14.23 -19.08
C ALA A 176 -27.08 -13.90 -20.07
N THR A 177 -27.80 -12.80 -19.84
CA THR A 177 -28.93 -12.38 -20.70
C THR A 177 -28.47 -11.68 -21.98
N CYS A 178 -27.43 -10.82 -21.91
CA CYS A 178 -27.00 -10.02 -23.07
C CYS A 178 -25.53 -10.19 -23.45
N GLY A 179 -24.76 -11.05 -22.78
CA GLY A 179 -23.36 -11.31 -23.06
C GLY A 179 -22.37 -10.17 -22.73
N ARG A 180 -22.84 -9.04 -22.22
CA ARG A 180 -22.01 -7.86 -21.95
C ARG A 180 -20.99 -8.16 -20.87
N ARG A 181 -19.71 -7.94 -21.16
CA ARG A 181 -18.62 -8.02 -20.17
C ARG A 181 -18.60 -6.75 -19.31
N LEU A 182 -18.43 -6.94 -18.00
CA LEU A 182 -18.41 -5.87 -17.04
C LEU A 182 -17.14 -5.94 -16.22
N VAL A 183 -16.43 -4.82 -16.19
CA VAL A 183 -15.25 -4.66 -15.33
C VAL A 183 -15.73 -4.44 -13.90
N GLY A 184 -15.18 -5.17 -12.93
CA GLY A 184 -15.59 -5.10 -11.54
C GLY A 184 -15.61 -3.68 -10.93
N ARG A 185 -14.75 -2.77 -11.42
CA ARG A 185 -14.78 -1.36 -11.02
C ARG A 185 -16.02 -0.61 -11.54
N SER A 186 -16.54 -0.99 -12.69
CA SER A 186 -17.77 -0.39 -13.27
C SER A 186 -19.00 -0.82 -12.48
N LEU A 187 -19.05 -2.08 -12.05
CA LEU A 187 -20.14 -2.59 -11.19
C LEU A 187 -20.17 -1.88 -9.82
N LEU A 188 -19.01 -1.71 -9.19
CA LEU A 188 -18.92 -1.00 -7.91
C LEU A 188 -19.32 0.48 -8.03
N ARG A 189 -18.94 1.15 -9.10
CA ARG A 189 -19.35 2.54 -9.37
C ARG A 189 -20.83 2.64 -9.66
N ALA A 190 -21.37 1.73 -10.43
CA ALA A 190 -22.78 1.68 -10.77
C ALA A 190 -23.63 1.44 -9.51
N ALA A 191 -23.26 0.47 -8.68
CA ALA A 191 -23.93 0.19 -7.42
C ALA A 191 -23.90 1.38 -6.44
N ARG A 192 -22.80 2.17 -6.44
CA ARG A 192 -22.69 3.36 -5.57
C ARG A 192 -23.45 4.58 -6.05
N ARG A 193 -23.71 4.69 -7.34
CA ARG A 193 -24.31 5.90 -7.96
C ARG A 193 -25.81 5.79 -8.20
N GLY A 194 -26.44 4.67 -7.89
CA GLY A 194 -27.85 4.44 -8.21
C GLY A 194 -28.12 4.64 -9.71
N SER A 195 -27.18 4.21 -10.56
CA SER A 195 -27.20 4.46 -11.99
C SER A 195 -28.51 3.96 -12.63
N ARG A 196 -29.09 4.78 -13.48
CA ARG A 196 -30.28 4.45 -14.30
C ARG A 196 -29.99 3.51 -15.48
N ASP A 197 -28.76 3.02 -15.60
CA ASP A 197 -28.39 2.05 -16.62
C ASP A 197 -29.02 0.69 -16.28
N ARG A 198 -29.79 0.13 -17.22
CA ARG A 198 -30.49 -1.16 -17.07
C ARG A 198 -29.59 -2.34 -16.69
N HIS A 199 -28.27 -2.19 -16.79
CA HIS A 199 -27.29 -3.17 -16.37
C HIS A 199 -26.78 -2.98 -14.95
N THR A 200 -27.35 -2.08 -14.16
CA THR A 200 -26.85 -1.74 -12.82
C THR A 200 -27.50 -2.46 -11.67
N LEU A 201 -28.52 -3.18 -11.94
CA LEU A 201 -29.27 -3.95 -10.96
C LEU A 201 -29.17 -5.44 -11.34
N TRP A 202 -28.51 -6.28 -10.58
CA TRP A 202 -28.15 -7.61 -11.03
C TRP A 202 -28.35 -8.63 -9.92
N THR A 203 -28.94 -9.79 -10.28
CA THR A 203 -28.94 -10.96 -9.40
C THR A 203 -27.73 -11.84 -9.70
N ARG A 204 -27.10 -12.35 -8.67
CA ARG A 204 -26.08 -13.38 -8.77
C ARG A 204 -26.75 -14.74 -8.63
N GLU A 205 -26.61 -15.60 -9.62
CA GLU A 205 -26.86 -17.03 -9.43
C GLU A 205 -25.65 -17.70 -8.77
N PRO A 206 -25.86 -18.75 -7.93
CA PRO A 206 -24.80 -19.62 -7.48
C PRO A 206 -24.07 -20.22 -8.68
N ALA A 207 -22.75 -20.40 -8.53
CA ALA A 207 -21.89 -20.91 -9.61
C ALA A 207 -22.26 -22.32 -10.13
N GLU A 208 -23.16 -22.99 -9.44
CA GLU A 208 -23.62 -24.35 -9.75
C GLU A 208 -24.68 -24.41 -10.84
N ALA A 209 -25.27 -23.29 -11.27
CA ALA A 209 -26.34 -23.28 -12.28
C ALA A 209 -25.85 -23.06 -13.73
N ALA A 210 -24.53 -23.02 -13.95
CA ALA A 210 -23.91 -22.81 -15.26
C ALA A 210 -23.14 -24.08 -15.69
N GLY A 211 -23.82 -25.23 -15.62
CA GLY A 211 -23.34 -26.52 -16.18
C GLY A 211 -23.55 -26.58 -17.69
#